data_adb0c1bbf2b981723031b336155f147d
#
_entry.id   adb0c1bbf2b981723031b336155f147d
#
_cell.length_a   1.000
_cell.length_b   1.000
_cell.length_c   1.000
_cell.angle_alpha   90.00
_cell.angle_beta   90.00
_cell.angle_gamma   90.00
#
_symmetry.space_group_name_H-M   'P 1'
#
loop_
_entity.id
_entity.type
_entity.pdbx_description
1 polymer ?
#
loop_
_entity_poly.entity_id
_entity_poly.type
_entity_poly.pdbx_seq_one_letter_code
_entity_poly.pdbx_strand_id
1 'polypeptide(L)'
;MLEEKRLKIAFICARYDHPDQMLKAKAEKNSIPFLFHPNINSADFLQSVEQYGSELFVSMSFNQIFRKSTIERPVLGTINCHAGKLPFYRGRNILNWALINDEKEFGITVHYVDTGVDTGDIIRQQCFPITDADDYSTLLDRAYVGCADLLDQAIGDILAGTAMRRPQAEIHPRGFYCTARGQGDERLNWQQPSRRVFNFVRAICPPGPAARCFRGNEEIRINSVDYLSDAPTYIGIPGAVLAKDAAGFLVKTADSYVRVIDWDADFKLKVGDRLT
;
A
#
# COMPACT_ATOMS: atom_id res chain seq x y z
N MET A 1 -6.82 -19.48 -5.83
CA MET A 1 -6.46 -19.81 -7.25
C MET A 1 -5.80 -21.18 -7.41
N LEU A 2 -4.76 -21.55 -6.67
CA LEU A 2 -4.12 -22.89 -6.82
C LEU A 2 -5.03 -24.06 -6.49
N GLU A 3 -6.01 -23.87 -5.61
CA GLU A 3 -7.01 -24.88 -5.23
C GLU A 3 -8.26 -24.86 -6.12
N GLU A 4 -8.38 -23.86 -6.99
CA GLU A 4 -9.52 -23.63 -7.85
C GLU A 4 -9.41 -24.46 -9.13
N LYS A 5 -10.22 -25.51 -9.25
CA LYS A 5 -10.20 -26.43 -10.41
C LYS A 5 -10.62 -25.78 -11.74
N ARG A 6 -11.27 -24.61 -11.70
CA ARG A 6 -11.69 -23.84 -12.89
C ARG A 6 -10.54 -23.12 -13.57
N LEU A 7 -9.39 -22.95 -12.87
CA LEU A 7 -8.27 -22.14 -13.33
C LEU A 7 -7.02 -23.00 -13.49
N LYS A 8 -6.32 -22.76 -14.57
CA LYS A 8 -4.94 -23.24 -14.78
C LYS A 8 -4.00 -22.04 -14.77
N ILE A 9 -3.11 -21.99 -13.81
CA ILE A 9 -2.04 -20.97 -13.82
C ILE A 9 -1.01 -21.42 -14.85
N ALA A 10 -0.94 -20.72 -15.99
CA ALA A 10 -0.09 -21.06 -17.10
C ALA A 10 1.38 -20.73 -16.85
N PHE A 11 1.63 -19.60 -16.19
CA PHE A 11 2.96 -19.18 -15.70
C PHE A 11 2.80 -18.12 -14.60
N ILE A 12 3.88 -17.87 -13.88
CA ILE A 12 4.02 -16.72 -12.95
C ILE A 12 5.21 -15.90 -13.44
N CYS A 13 5.01 -14.59 -13.64
CA CYS A 13 6.09 -13.65 -13.91
C CYS A 13 6.32 -12.78 -12.68
N ALA A 14 7.44 -12.98 -11.99
CA ALA A 14 7.81 -12.20 -10.82
C ALA A 14 8.52 -10.89 -11.21
N ARG A 15 8.64 -9.99 -10.24
CA ARG A 15 9.44 -8.78 -10.37
C ARG A 15 10.90 -9.14 -10.64
N TYR A 16 11.51 -8.49 -11.63
CA TYR A 16 12.90 -8.74 -12.00
C TYR A 16 13.90 -8.22 -10.97
N ASP A 17 13.59 -7.05 -10.37
CA ASP A 17 14.45 -6.38 -9.40
C ASP A 17 14.47 -7.08 -8.02
N HIS A 18 13.39 -7.75 -7.66
CA HIS A 18 13.26 -8.41 -6.36
C HIS A 18 12.29 -9.60 -6.44
N PRO A 19 12.73 -10.74 -7.02
CA PRO A 19 11.89 -11.94 -7.12
C PRO A 19 11.50 -12.49 -5.75
N ASP A 20 10.20 -12.71 -5.54
CA ASP A 20 9.66 -13.27 -4.30
C ASP A 20 9.99 -14.77 -4.22
N GLN A 21 10.81 -15.15 -3.23
CA GLN A 21 11.27 -16.53 -3.02
C GLN A 21 10.15 -17.47 -2.58
N MET A 22 9.17 -16.96 -1.81
CA MET A 22 8.02 -17.76 -1.38
C MET A 22 7.10 -18.07 -2.58
N LEU A 23 6.88 -17.08 -3.44
CA LEU A 23 6.12 -17.26 -4.68
C LEU A 23 6.83 -18.25 -5.61
N LYS A 24 8.16 -18.16 -5.72
CA LYS A 24 8.98 -19.12 -6.48
C LYS A 24 8.83 -20.54 -5.96
N ALA A 25 8.98 -20.76 -4.65
CA ALA A 25 8.83 -22.07 -4.05
C ALA A 25 7.42 -22.66 -4.26
N LYS A 26 6.37 -21.82 -4.19
CA LYS A 26 4.99 -22.24 -4.51
C LYS A 26 4.82 -22.62 -5.98
N ALA A 27 5.42 -21.87 -6.90
CA ALA A 27 5.39 -22.18 -8.32
C ALA A 27 6.07 -23.54 -8.60
N GLU A 28 7.26 -23.75 -8.07
CA GLU A 28 8.02 -25.01 -8.21
C GLU A 28 7.24 -26.22 -7.65
N LYS A 29 6.67 -26.09 -6.44
CA LYS A 29 5.84 -27.14 -5.82
C LYS A 29 4.63 -27.55 -6.69
N ASN A 30 4.09 -26.62 -7.46
CA ASN A 30 2.91 -26.86 -8.31
C ASN A 30 3.28 -27.03 -9.80
N SER A 31 4.56 -27.18 -10.13
CA SER A 31 5.05 -27.32 -11.51
C SER A 31 4.60 -26.19 -12.44
N ILE A 32 4.53 -24.95 -11.90
CA ILE A 32 4.16 -23.75 -12.65
C ILE A 32 5.45 -23.07 -13.12
N PRO A 33 5.60 -22.75 -14.42
CA PRO A 33 6.72 -21.97 -14.91
C PRO A 33 6.86 -20.64 -14.18
N PHE A 34 8.07 -20.37 -13.67
CA PHE A 34 8.38 -19.14 -12.94
C PHE A 34 9.35 -18.30 -13.76
N LEU A 35 8.89 -17.15 -14.20
CA LEU A 35 9.60 -16.25 -15.10
C LEU A 35 9.92 -14.94 -14.37
N PHE A 36 10.93 -14.25 -14.85
CA PHE A 36 11.22 -12.85 -14.54
C PHE A 36 11.95 -12.21 -15.72
N HIS A 37 11.63 -10.97 -16.05
CA HIS A 37 12.18 -10.31 -17.20
C HIS A 37 12.36 -8.80 -16.95
N PRO A 38 13.47 -8.18 -17.38
CA PRO A 38 13.74 -6.76 -17.16
C PRO A 38 12.75 -5.84 -17.92
N ASN A 39 12.12 -6.35 -18.98
CA ASN A 39 11.14 -5.61 -19.78
C ASN A 39 10.04 -6.54 -20.31
N ILE A 40 8.91 -6.61 -19.59
CA ILE A 40 7.76 -7.44 -20.01
C ILE A 40 7.06 -6.98 -21.29
N ASN A 41 7.44 -5.82 -21.81
CA ASN A 41 6.87 -5.28 -23.05
C ASN A 41 7.74 -5.56 -24.29
N SER A 42 8.86 -6.25 -24.11
CA SER A 42 9.77 -6.58 -25.20
C SER A 42 9.20 -7.70 -26.08
N ALA A 43 9.56 -7.71 -27.35
CA ALA A 43 9.08 -8.72 -28.30
C ALA A 43 9.50 -10.14 -27.90
N ASP A 44 10.73 -10.31 -27.40
CA ASP A 44 11.27 -11.58 -26.93
C ASP A 44 10.51 -12.14 -25.73
N PHE A 45 10.15 -11.28 -24.73
CA PHE A 45 9.30 -11.70 -23.62
C PHE A 45 7.92 -12.12 -24.11
N LEU A 46 7.27 -11.28 -24.93
CA LEU A 46 5.92 -11.57 -25.45
C LEU A 46 5.89 -12.87 -26.27
N GLN A 47 6.91 -13.10 -27.07
CA GLN A 47 7.06 -14.36 -27.82
C GLN A 47 7.28 -15.55 -26.87
N SER A 48 8.09 -15.39 -25.82
CA SER A 48 8.36 -16.45 -24.86
C SER A 48 7.14 -16.90 -24.08
N VAL A 49 6.20 -15.98 -23.77
CA VAL A 49 4.98 -16.32 -23.02
C VAL A 49 3.83 -16.82 -23.91
N GLU A 50 3.93 -16.65 -25.23
CA GLU A 50 2.92 -17.10 -26.18
C GLU A 50 2.68 -18.61 -26.12
N GLN A 51 3.74 -19.39 -25.91
CA GLN A 51 3.68 -20.85 -25.78
C GLN A 51 2.76 -21.34 -24.66
N TYR A 52 2.47 -20.50 -23.65
CA TYR A 52 1.63 -20.86 -22.53
C TYR A 52 0.12 -20.71 -22.81
N GLY A 53 -0.26 -20.02 -23.90
CA GLY A 53 -1.65 -19.86 -24.32
C GLY A 53 -2.54 -19.19 -23.26
N SER A 54 -2.02 -18.21 -22.51
CA SER A 54 -2.75 -17.56 -21.43
C SER A 54 -3.88 -16.69 -21.95
N GLU A 55 -5.10 -16.93 -21.50
CA GLU A 55 -6.31 -16.20 -21.92
C GLU A 55 -6.56 -14.92 -21.12
N LEU A 56 -6.02 -14.84 -19.91
CA LEU A 56 -6.13 -13.69 -19.00
C LEU A 56 -4.77 -13.41 -18.36
N PHE A 57 -4.35 -12.15 -18.33
CA PHE A 57 -3.23 -11.71 -17.51
C PHE A 57 -3.74 -11.06 -16.22
N VAL A 58 -3.12 -11.43 -15.11
CA VAL A 58 -3.44 -10.91 -13.78
C VAL A 58 -2.20 -10.24 -13.21
N SER A 59 -2.32 -8.97 -12.84
CA SER A 59 -1.28 -8.18 -12.18
C SER A 59 -1.66 -7.91 -10.73
N MET A 60 -0.67 -7.97 -9.84
CA MET A 60 -0.79 -7.51 -8.45
C MET A 60 0.60 -7.11 -7.94
N SER A 61 0.73 -5.89 -7.40
CA SER A 61 1.99 -5.37 -6.84
C SER A 61 3.19 -5.45 -7.80
N PHE A 62 2.95 -5.39 -9.10
CA PHE A 62 3.98 -5.48 -10.12
C PHE A 62 4.64 -4.11 -10.36
N ASN A 63 5.94 -4.09 -10.68
CA ASN A 63 6.74 -2.86 -10.76
C ASN A 63 6.97 -2.31 -12.16
N GLN A 64 6.48 -3.01 -13.21
CA GLN A 64 6.61 -2.54 -14.58
C GLN A 64 5.25 -2.08 -15.12
N ILE A 65 5.27 -1.01 -15.91
CA ILE A 65 4.08 -0.49 -16.58
C ILE A 65 3.82 -1.34 -17.82
N PHE A 66 2.59 -1.80 -17.97
CA PHE A 66 2.15 -2.54 -19.14
C PHE A 66 1.93 -1.61 -20.32
N ARG A 67 2.47 -1.96 -21.49
CA ARG A 67 2.19 -1.26 -22.75
C ARG A 67 1.09 -1.98 -23.53
N LYS A 68 0.51 -1.30 -24.50
CA LYS A 68 -0.60 -1.80 -25.30
C LYS A 68 -0.37 -3.21 -25.83
N SER A 69 0.81 -3.50 -26.37
CA SER A 69 1.18 -4.84 -26.89
C SER A 69 1.09 -5.96 -25.84
N THR A 70 1.36 -5.65 -24.58
CA THR A 70 1.24 -6.60 -23.46
C THR A 70 -0.18 -6.69 -22.94
N ILE A 71 -0.86 -5.53 -22.83
CA ILE A 71 -2.23 -5.43 -22.31
C ILE A 71 -3.22 -6.21 -23.18
N GLU A 72 -3.11 -6.07 -24.50
CA GLU A 72 -4.03 -6.66 -25.47
C GLU A 72 -3.66 -8.10 -25.88
N ARG A 73 -2.59 -8.68 -25.32
CA ARG A 73 -2.15 -10.03 -25.69
C ARG A 73 -3.15 -11.11 -25.31
N PRO A 74 -3.67 -11.18 -24.06
CA PRO A 74 -4.63 -12.21 -23.68
C PRO A 74 -6.04 -11.84 -24.13
N VAL A 75 -6.77 -12.82 -24.66
CA VAL A 75 -8.11 -12.63 -25.27
C VAL A 75 -9.16 -12.10 -24.28
N LEU A 76 -9.04 -12.45 -23.00
CA LEU A 76 -9.93 -11.95 -21.93
C LEU A 76 -9.40 -10.63 -21.32
N GLY A 77 -8.27 -10.13 -21.81
CA GLY A 77 -7.66 -8.89 -21.35
C GLY A 77 -6.69 -9.05 -20.18
N THR A 78 -6.18 -7.92 -19.73
CA THR A 78 -5.27 -7.83 -18.57
C THR A 78 -5.99 -7.11 -17.45
N ILE A 79 -5.96 -7.67 -16.24
CA ILE A 79 -6.56 -7.07 -15.04
C ILE A 79 -5.49 -6.82 -13.97
N ASN A 80 -5.76 -5.85 -13.09
CA ASN A 80 -4.92 -5.55 -11.93
C ASN A 80 -5.75 -5.53 -10.66
N CYS A 81 -5.22 -6.09 -9.58
CA CYS A 81 -5.77 -5.94 -8.24
C CYS A 81 -4.98 -4.85 -7.51
N HIS A 82 -5.66 -3.76 -7.20
CA HIS A 82 -5.10 -2.56 -6.61
C HIS A 82 -5.71 -2.29 -5.24
N ALA A 83 -4.88 -2.14 -4.19
CA ALA A 83 -5.35 -1.85 -2.84
C ALA A 83 -5.71 -0.37 -2.65
N GLY A 84 -6.44 0.22 -3.60
CA GLY A 84 -6.89 1.60 -3.63
C GLY A 84 -8.36 1.72 -4.03
N LYS A 85 -9.06 2.71 -3.47
CA LYS A 85 -10.45 3.05 -3.81
C LYS A 85 -10.47 3.90 -5.08
N LEU A 86 -10.34 3.24 -6.26
CA LEU A 86 -10.36 3.94 -7.54
C LEU A 86 -11.68 4.69 -7.80
N PRO A 87 -11.65 5.86 -8.44
CA PRO A 87 -10.55 6.54 -9.13
C PRO A 87 -9.60 7.34 -8.22
N PHE A 88 -9.82 7.31 -6.93
CA PHE A 88 -8.93 7.91 -5.95
C PHE A 88 -7.83 6.92 -5.56
N TYR A 89 -6.74 7.41 -4.99
CA TYR A 89 -5.65 6.54 -4.55
C TYR A 89 -5.08 5.65 -5.67
N ARG A 90 -4.94 6.17 -6.91
CA ARG A 90 -4.13 5.55 -7.95
C ARG A 90 -2.64 5.61 -7.58
N GLY A 91 -1.82 4.70 -8.06
CA GLY A 91 -0.37 4.75 -7.91
C GLY A 91 0.18 3.89 -6.78
N ARG A 92 0.98 4.46 -5.87
CA ARG A 92 1.78 3.68 -4.93
C ARG A 92 1.57 4.08 -3.46
N ASN A 93 1.95 3.14 -2.55
CA ASN A 93 1.88 3.33 -1.09
C ASN A 93 0.47 3.71 -0.58
N ILE A 94 -0.56 3.17 -1.20
CA ILE A 94 -1.95 3.59 -1.04
C ILE A 94 -2.44 3.48 0.40
N LEU A 95 -2.15 2.38 1.08
CA LEU A 95 -2.56 2.17 2.48
C LEU A 95 -1.90 3.20 3.41
N ASN A 96 -0.62 3.53 3.17
CA ASN A 96 0.06 4.59 3.91
C ASN A 96 -0.65 5.94 3.69
N TRP A 97 -0.96 6.29 2.44
CA TRP A 97 -1.62 7.55 2.12
C TRP A 97 -3.05 7.61 2.66
N ALA A 98 -3.79 6.50 2.69
CA ALA A 98 -5.12 6.47 3.32
C ALA A 98 -5.05 6.79 4.82
N LEU A 99 -4.09 6.21 5.54
CA LEU A 99 -3.87 6.52 6.96
C LEU A 99 -3.38 7.97 7.18
N ILE A 100 -2.42 8.45 6.38
CA ILE A 100 -1.90 9.83 6.46
C ILE A 100 -3.04 10.85 6.23
N ASN A 101 -3.94 10.57 5.30
CA ASN A 101 -5.07 11.43 4.96
C ASN A 101 -6.25 11.32 5.94
N ASP A 102 -6.14 10.51 6.99
CA ASP A 102 -7.21 10.28 7.97
C ASP A 102 -8.50 9.71 7.36
N GLU A 103 -8.36 8.87 6.32
CA GLU A 103 -9.51 8.21 5.71
C GLU A 103 -10.21 7.29 6.71
N LYS A 104 -11.53 7.17 6.57
CA LYS A 104 -12.35 6.29 7.42
C LYS A 104 -12.54 4.91 6.82
N GLU A 105 -12.09 4.74 5.59
CA GLU A 105 -12.08 3.47 4.89
C GLU A 105 -10.97 3.44 3.83
N PHE A 106 -10.46 2.25 3.51
CA PHE A 106 -9.67 2.02 2.31
C PHE A 106 -10.43 1.10 1.35
N GLY A 107 -10.10 1.17 0.08
CA GLY A 107 -10.73 0.32 -0.92
C GLY A 107 -9.74 -0.65 -1.55
N ILE A 108 -10.27 -1.76 -2.05
CA ILE A 108 -9.58 -2.66 -2.97
C ILE A 108 -10.37 -2.66 -4.26
N THR A 109 -9.68 -2.52 -5.38
CA THR A 109 -10.30 -2.47 -6.71
C THR A 109 -9.63 -3.48 -7.64
N VAL A 110 -10.43 -4.33 -8.27
CA VAL A 110 -9.99 -5.10 -9.45
C VAL A 110 -10.50 -4.36 -10.68
N HIS A 111 -9.60 -4.02 -11.58
CA HIS A 111 -9.88 -3.25 -12.78
C HIS A 111 -9.17 -3.81 -14.00
N TYR A 112 -9.68 -3.53 -15.19
CA TYR A 112 -8.93 -3.77 -16.42
C TYR A 112 -7.72 -2.84 -16.49
N VAL A 113 -6.63 -3.33 -17.04
CA VAL A 113 -5.44 -2.52 -17.29
C VAL A 113 -5.61 -1.82 -18.65
N ASP A 114 -5.39 -0.51 -18.66
CA ASP A 114 -5.25 0.31 -19.85
C ASP A 114 -3.83 0.93 -19.92
N THR A 115 -3.62 1.87 -20.80
CA THR A 115 -2.30 2.50 -20.98
C THR A 115 -1.95 3.54 -19.90
N GLY A 116 -2.91 3.89 -19.04
CA GLY A 116 -2.70 4.77 -17.88
C GLY A 116 -2.27 3.98 -16.63
N VAL A 117 -2.02 4.70 -15.55
CA VAL A 117 -1.71 4.11 -14.25
C VAL A 117 -3.01 4.01 -13.44
N ASP A 118 -3.48 2.78 -13.22
CA ASP A 118 -4.71 2.47 -12.48
C ASP A 118 -5.97 3.22 -12.98
N THR A 119 -6.09 3.41 -14.31
CA THR A 119 -7.15 4.22 -14.95
C THR A 119 -8.24 3.40 -15.62
N GLY A 120 -8.02 2.11 -15.84
CA GLY A 120 -8.95 1.24 -16.56
C GLY A 120 -10.27 0.98 -15.82
N ASP A 121 -11.24 0.44 -16.54
CA ASP A 121 -12.59 0.19 -16.06
C ASP A 121 -12.62 -0.75 -14.86
N ILE A 122 -13.40 -0.40 -13.85
CA ILE A 122 -13.58 -1.20 -12.63
C ILE A 122 -14.44 -2.42 -12.92
N ILE A 123 -13.94 -3.59 -12.50
CA ILE A 123 -14.68 -4.86 -12.49
C ILE A 123 -15.40 -5.02 -11.15
N ARG A 124 -14.63 -4.93 -10.06
CA ARG A 124 -15.13 -5.01 -8.68
C ARG A 124 -14.40 -4.03 -7.78
N GLN A 125 -15.11 -3.53 -6.79
CA GLN A 125 -14.52 -2.68 -5.74
C GLN A 125 -15.18 -3.00 -4.40
N GLN A 126 -14.37 -3.08 -3.34
CA GLN A 126 -14.83 -3.27 -1.97
C GLN A 126 -14.10 -2.31 -1.04
N CYS A 127 -14.84 -1.73 -0.08
CA CYS A 127 -14.29 -0.84 0.94
C CYS A 127 -14.23 -1.54 2.31
N PHE A 128 -13.23 -1.18 3.09
CA PHE A 128 -12.95 -1.70 4.42
C PHE A 128 -12.78 -0.54 5.39
N PRO A 129 -13.42 -0.56 6.57
CA PRO A 129 -13.33 0.54 7.52
C PRO A 129 -11.91 0.69 8.08
N ILE A 130 -11.54 1.93 8.40
CA ILE A 130 -10.31 2.28 9.14
C ILE A 130 -10.72 2.90 10.47
N THR A 131 -10.16 2.41 11.56
CA THR A 131 -10.35 2.91 12.91
C THR A 131 -9.04 3.46 13.48
N ASP A 132 -9.08 4.01 14.68
CA ASP A 132 -7.86 4.47 15.36
C ASP A 132 -7.00 3.33 15.91
N ALA A 133 -7.54 2.12 15.98
CA ALA A 133 -6.78 0.92 16.31
C ALA A 133 -5.99 0.35 15.10
N ASP A 134 -6.24 0.89 13.90
CA ASP A 134 -5.58 0.43 12.68
C ASP A 134 -4.29 1.21 12.41
N ASP A 135 -3.30 0.48 11.95
CA ASP A 135 -2.01 0.96 11.47
C ASP A 135 -1.66 0.36 10.08
N TYR A 136 -0.48 0.62 9.59
CA TYR A 136 -0.04 0.08 8.30
C TYR A 136 -0.02 -1.45 8.28
N SER A 137 0.40 -2.10 9.36
CA SER A 137 0.46 -3.56 9.44
C SER A 137 -0.92 -4.18 9.35
N THR A 138 -1.87 -3.69 10.14
CA THR A 138 -3.26 -4.20 10.18
C THR A 138 -3.98 -3.98 8.84
N LEU A 139 -3.76 -2.83 8.19
CA LEU A 139 -4.33 -2.58 6.87
C LEU A 139 -3.72 -3.50 5.80
N LEU A 140 -2.40 -3.74 5.88
CA LEU A 140 -1.70 -4.60 4.94
C LEU A 140 -2.21 -6.04 5.01
N ASP A 141 -2.39 -6.59 6.22
CA ASP A 141 -2.92 -7.94 6.42
C ASP A 141 -4.35 -8.06 5.86
N ARG A 142 -5.21 -7.08 6.12
CA ARG A 142 -6.57 -7.05 5.57
C ARG A 142 -6.57 -6.88 4.05
N ALA A 143 -5.64 -6.10 3.51
CA ALA A 143 -5.50 -5.92 2.07
C ALA A 143 -5.06 -7.19 1.37
N TYR A 144 -4.17 -7.99 1.95
CA TYR A 144 -3.77 -9.29 1.37
C TYR A 144 -4.95 -10.25 1.24
N VAL A 145 -5.76 -10.39 2.28
CA VAL A 145 -6.95 -11.24 2.26
C VAL A 145 -7.98 -10.69 1.28
N GLY A 146 -8.33 -9.41 1.42
CA GLY A 146 -9.34 -8.77 0.58
C GLY A 146 -8.96 -8.73 -0.91
N CYS A 147 -7.68 -8.56 -1.24
CA CYS A 147 -7.20 -8.64 -2.63
C CYS A 147 -7.37 -10.07 -3.20
N ALA A 148 -7.05 -11.09 -2.42
CA ALA A 148 -7.21 -12.48 -2.87
C ALA A 148 -8.69 -12.81 -3.15
N ASP A 149 -9.58 -12.45 -2.22
CA ASP A 149 -11.00 -12.72 -2.32
C ASP A 149 -11.65 -11.95 -3.47
N LEU A 150 -11.35 -10.66 -3.59
CA LEU A 150 -11.95 -9.82 -4.63
C LEU A 150 -11.45 -10.19 -6.03
N LEU A 151 -10.16 -10.58 -6.13
CA LEU A 151 -9.56 -11.03 -7.38
C LEU A 151 -10.20 -12.35 -7.84
N ASP A 152 -10.41 -13.32 -6.94
CA ASP A 152 -11.09 -14.58 -7.27
C ASP A 152 -12.50 -14.34 -7.79
N GLN A 153 -13.27 -13.48 -7.13
CA GLN A 153 -14.60 -13.08 -7.58
C GLN A 153 -14.58 -12.42 -8.96
N ALA A 154 -13.64 -11.49 -9.20
CA ALA A 154 -13.53 -10.79 -10.48
C ALA A 154 -13.15 -11.75 -11.64
N ILE A 155 -12.26 -12.70 -11.38
CA ILE A 155 -11.94 -13.76 -12.34
C ILE A 155 -13.18 -14.62 -12.63
N GLY A 156 -13.94 -14.98 -11.59
CA GLY A 156 -15.20 -15.70 -11.75
C GLY A 156 -16.18 -14.98 -12.67
N ASP A 157 -16.35 -13.68 -12.50
CA ASP A 157 -17.22 -12.86 -13.37
C ASP A 157 -16.73 -12.83 -14.82
N ILE A 158 -15.43 -12.70 -15.03
CA ILE A 158 -14.83 -12.70 -16.38
C ILE A 158 -15.10 -14.03 -17.08
N LEU A 159 -14.88 -15.15 -16.38
CA LEU A 159 -15.10 -16.49 -16.93
C LEU A 159 -16.59 -16.77 -17.23
N ALA A 160 -17.49 -16.21 -16.42
CA ALA A 160 -18.93 -16.30 -16.63
C ALA A 160 -19.46 -15.35 -17.71
N GLY A 161 -18.64 -14.43 -18.22
CA GLY A 161 -19.06 -13.38 -19.14
C GLY A 161 -19.95 -12.30 -18.49
N THR A 162 -19.94 -12.16 -17.16
CA THR A 162 -20.75 -11.23 -16.38
C THR A 162 -19.95 -10.07 -15.80
N ALA A 163 -18.64 -10.01 -16.11
CA ALA A 163 -17.77 -8.97 -15.62
C ALA A 163 -18.24 -7.58 -16.05
N MET A 164 -18.44 -6.69 -15.07
CA MET A 164 -18.77 -5.30 -15.34
C MET A 164 -17.55 -4.56 -15.91
N ARG A 165 -17.83 -3.49 -16.68
CA ARG A 165 -16.83 -2.50 -17.11
C ARG A 165 -17.35 -1.13 -16.73
N ARG A 166 -17.10 -0.72 -15.50
CA ARG A 166 -17.52 0.59 -15.00
C ARG A 166 -16.43 1.62 -15.21
N PRO A 167 -16.60 2.59 -16.12
CA PRO A 167 -15.64 3.66 -16.30
C PRO A 167 -15.44 4.46 -15.02
N GLN A 168 -14.18 4.69 -14.64
CA GLN A 168 -13.86 5.45 -13.42
C GLN A 168 -14.38 6.88 -13.46
N ALA A 169 -14.54 7.47 -14.66
CA ALA A 169 -15.09 8.81 -14.86
C ALA A 169 -16.55 8.95 -14.40
N GLU A 170 -17.32 7.85 -14.33
CA GLU A 170 -18.68 7.84 -13.78
C GLU A 170 -18.71 8.08 -12.26
N ILE A 171 -17.61 7.74 -11.56
CA ILE A 171 -17.47 7.97 -10.11
C ILE A 171 -16.91 9.37 -9.88
N HIS A 172 -15.82 9.71 -10.57
CA HIS A 172 -15.22 11.04 -10.51
C HIS A 172 -14.40 11.32 -11.78
N PRO A 173 -14.59 12.48 -12.46
CA PRO A 173 -13.99 12.73 -13.77
C PRO A 173 -12.45 12.79 -13.77
N ARG A 174 -11.82 13.06 -12.64
CA ARG A 174 -10.36 13.19 -12.53
C ARG A 174 -9.72 12.14 -11.62
N GLY A 175 -10.32 11.86 -10.45
CA GLY A 175 -9.66 11.10 -9.38
C GLY A 175 -8.38 11.79 -8.89
N PHE A 176 -7.46 11.04 -8.24
CA PHE A 176 -6.11 11.53 -7.92
C PHE A 176 -5.10 10.38 -7.82
N TYR A 177 -3.82 10.77 -7.82
CA TYR A 177 -2.68 9.85 -7.76
C TYR A 177 -1.91 10.03 -6.47
N CYS A 178 -1.41 8.91 -5.94
CA CYS A 178 -0.46 8.86 -4.84
C CYS A 178 0.92 8.49 -5.38
N THR A 179 1.94 9.22 -4.91
CA THR A 179 3.33 8.96 -5.28
C THR A 179 3.93 7.83 -4.44
N ALA A 180 4.98 7.20 -4.97
CA ALA A 180 5.84 6.36 -4.15
C ALA A 180 6.50 7.21 -3.05
N ARG A 181 6.60 6.65 -1.85
CA ARG A 181 7.39 7.22 -0.76
C ARG A 181 8.85 6.81 -0.93
N GLY A 182 9.74 7.74 -0.72
CA GLY A 182 11.19 7.55 -0.86
C GLY A 182 11.95 7.96 0.40
N GLN A 183 13.28 7.91 0.32
CA GLN A 183 14.15 8.33 1.41
C GLN A 183 13.90 9.80 1.79
N GLY A 184 13.68 10.05 3.08
CA GLY A 184 13.38 11.38 3.63
C GLY A 184 11.88 11.62 3.86
N ASP A 185 10.98 10.85 3.18
CA ASP A 185 9.54 10.96 3.38
C ASP A 185 9.08 10.38 4.74
N GLU A 186 9.96 9.70 5.46
CA GLU A 186 9.75 9.20 6.82
C GLU A 186 9.98 10.24 7.91
N ARG A 187 10.45 11.46 7.55
CA ARG A 187 10.72 12.50 8.54
C ARG A 187 9.46 13.04 9.17
N LEU A 188 9.36 12.90 10.49
CA LEU A 188 8.24 13.36 11.30
C LEU A 188 8.28 14.87 11.49
N ASN A 189 7.16 15.53 11.24
CA ASN A 189 7.02 16.97 11.45
C ASN A 189 6.14 17.26 12.68
N TRP A 190 6.76 17.62 13.78
CA TRP A 190 6.07 17.97 15.03
C TRP A 190 5.25 19.28 14.96
N GLN A 191 5.43 20.10 13.90
CA GLN A 191 4.61 21.30 13.65
C GLN A 191 3.19 20.96 13.15
N GLN A 192 2.90 19.69 12.93
CA GLN A 192 1.55 19.24 12.58
C GLN A 192 0.68 19.07 13.83
N PRO A 193 -0.66 19.13 13.69
CA PRO A 193 -1.58 18.75 14.76
C PRO A 193 -1.38 17.31 15.25
N SER A 194 -1.70 17.04 16.50
CA SER A 194 -1.57 15.72 17.14
C SER A 194 -2.19 14.60 16.30
N ARG A 195 -3.37 14.83 15.74
CA ARG A 195 -4.04 13.85 14.87
C ARG A 195 -3.23 13.53 13.62
N ARG A 196 -2.58 14.52 13.01
CA ARG A 196 -1.73 14.31 11.84
C ARG A 196 -0.42 13.60 12.19
N VAL A 197 0.17 13.91 13.34
CA VAL A 197 1.35 13.21 13.86
C VAL A 197 1.01 11.73 14.09
N PHE A 198 -0.10 11.44 14.77
CA PHE A 198 -0.59 10.08 15.00
C PHE A 198 -0.80 9.33 13.66
N ASN A 199 -1.53 9.94 12.73
CA ASN A 199 -1.80 9.32 11.43
C ASN A 199 -0.52 9.05 10.64
N PHE A 200 0.45 9.95 10.69
CA PHE A 200 1.73 9.79 10.01
C PHE A 200 2.53 8.61 10.59
N VAL A 201 2.65 8.52 11.92
CA VAL A 201 3.39 7.45 12.58
C VAL A 201 2.75 6.09 12.27
N ARG A 202 1.44 5.93 12.52
CA ARG A 202 0.74 4.67 12.26
C ARG A 202 0.73 4.25 10.79
N ALA A 203 0.86 5.22 9.87
CA ALA A 203 0.87 4.96 8.44
C ALA A 203 2.18 4.35 7.94
N ILE A 204 3.29 4.51 8.66
CA ILE A 204 4.61 4.07 8.22
C ILE A 204 5.36 3.24 9.28
N CYS A 205 4.65 2.79 10.32
CA CYS A 205 5.17 1.86 11.32
C CYS A 205 5.63 0.53 10.68
N PRO A 206 6.38 -0.32 11.37
CA PRO A 206 6.75 -1.63 10.83
C PRO A 206 5.54 -2.42 10.29
N PRO A 207 5.68 -3.11 9.13
CA PRO A 207 6.92 -3.36 8.37
C PRO A 207 7.40 -2.18 7.49
N GLY A 208 6.85 -1.00 7.64
CA GLY A 208 7.32 0.23 7.01
C GLY A 208 8.64 0.74 7.63
N PRO A 209 9.14 1.91 7.16
CA PRO A 209 10.45 2.42 7.58
C PRO A 209 10.48 3.02 8.99
N ALA A 210 9.35 3.12 9.68
CA ALA A 210 9.09 3.92 10.87
C ALA A 210 9.24 5.45 10.66
N ALA A 211 8.59 6.23 11.50
CA ALA A 211 8.75 7.68 11.49
C ALA A 211 10.09 8.07 12.13
N ARG A 212 10.78 9.06 11.58
CA ARG A 212 12.09 9.51 12.05
C ARG A 212 12.06 10.96 12.46
N CYS A 213 12.69 11.24 13.58
CA CYS A 213 12.99 12.60 14.04
C CYS A 213 14.38 12.63 14.67
N PHE A 214 14.85 13.82 15.07
CA PHE A 214 16.21 14.01 15.54
C PHE A 214 16.26 14.85 16.81
N ARG A 215 17.22 14.54 17.68
CA ARG A 215 17.71 15.42 18.74
C ARG A 215 19.09 15.91 18.33
N GLY A 216 19.18 17.12 17.76
CA GLY A 216 20.41 17.55 17.09
C GLY A 216 20.75 16.61 15.92
N ASN A 217 21.86 15.88 16.02
CA ASN A 217 22.28 14.90 15.00
C ASN A 217 21.93 13.44 15.35
N GLU A 218 21.30 13.18 16.49
CA GLU A 218 20.97 11.85 16.96
C GLU A 218 19.57 11.44 16.47
N GLU A 219 19.50 10.38 15.68
CA GLU A 219 18.24 9.85 15.12
C GLU A 219 17.41 9.13 16.17
N ILE A 220 16.11 9.32 16.09
CA ILE A 220 15.09 8.57 16.83
C ILE A 220 14.10 8.02 15.83
N ARG A 221 13.83 6.72 15.89
CA ARG A 221 12.75 6.07 15.15
C ARG A 221 11.55 5.92 16.06
N ILE A 222 10.40 6.36 15.59
CA ILE A 222 9.14 6.28 16.32
C ILE A 222 8.25 5.28 15.61
N ASN A 223 7.98 4.16 16.30
CA ASN A 223 7.19 3.05 15.78
C ASN A 223 5.71 3.21 16.12
N SER A 224 5.40 3.77 17.31
CA SER A 224 4.02 3.94 17.74
C SER A 224 3.82 5.15 18.65
N VAL A 225 2.66 5.79 18.50
CA VAL A 225 2.20 6.88 19.37
C VAL A 225 0.72 6.70 19.70
N ASP A 226 0.32 7.15 20.88
CA ASP A 226 -1.09 7.29 21.25
C ASP A 226 -1.58 8.69 20.93
N TYR A 227 -2.73 8.76 20.27
CA TYR A 227 -3.51 9.98 20.11
C TYR A 227 -4.45 10.17 21.31
N LEU A 228 -4.24 11.25 22.05
CA LEU A 228 -5.01 11.57 23.25
C LEU A 228 -6.09 12.60 22.88
N SER A 229 -7.29 12.12 22.57
CA SER A 229 -8.39 12.95 22.06
C SER A 229 -8.92 13.98 23.07
N ASP A 230 -8.70 13.73 24.37
CA ASP A 230 -9.08 14.59 25.50
C ASP A 230 -7.95 15.54 25.96
N ALA A 231 -6.77 15.45 25.32
CA ALA A 231 -5.65 16.32 25.67
C ALA A 231 -5.95 17.79 25.37
N PRO A 232 -5.59 18.72 26.30
CA PRO A 232 -5.89 20.14 26.14
C PRO A 232 -5.15 20.75 24.96
N THR A 233 -5.83 21.60 24.20
CA THR A 233 -5.19 22.44 23.19
C THR A 233 -4.51 23.65 23.81
N TYR A 234 -3.24 23.88 23.50
CA TYR A 234 -2.47 25.02 23.99
C TYR A 234 -1.26 25.31 23.13
N ILE A 235 -0.74 26.52 23.23
CA ILE A 235 0.49 26.96 22.54
C ILE A 235 1.70 26.51 23.34
N GLY A 236 2.68 25.94 22.63
CA GLY A 236 3.97 25.52 23.21
C GLY A 236 5.00 25.35 22.09
N ILE A 237 6.12 24.70 22.40
CA ILE A 237 7.18 24.48 21.42
C ILE A 237 7.02 23.07 20.85
N PRO A 238 6.58 22.89 19.58
CA PRO A 238 6.48 21.58 18.96
C PRO A 238 7.83 20.83 18.97
N GLY A 239 7.77 19.50 19.20
CA GLY A 239 8.95 18.66 19.39
C GLY A 239 9.53 18.66 20.79
N ALA A 240 9.02 19.49 21.73
CA ALA A 240 9.46 19.44 23.10
C ALA A 240 9.00 18.18 23.83
N VAL A 241 9.92 17.46 24.46
CA VAL A 241 9.61 16.36 25.39
C VAL A 241 9.10 16.96 26.70
N LEU A 242 7.80 16.76 26.99
CA LEU A 242 7.09 17.42 28.09
C LEU A 242 7.12 16.63 29.38
N ALA A 243 7.01 15.30 29.27
CA ALA A 243 7.00 14.38 30.41
C ALA A 243 7.51 13.01 29.95
N LYS A 244 7.97 12.20 30.89
CA LYS A 244 8.40 10.82 30.65
C LYS A 244 8.03 9.97 31.87
N ASP A 245 7.49 8.78 31.60
CA ASP A 245 7.14 7.77 32.59
C ASP A 245 7.44 6.36 32.06
N ALA A 246 6.97 5.33 32.76
CA ALA A 246 7.14 3.94 32.35
C ALA A 246 6.39 3.58 31.05
N ALA A 247 5.33 4.31 30.70
CA ALA A 247 4.52 4.09 29.51
C ALA A 247 5.05 4.81 28.27
N GLY A 248 6.11 5.64 28.39
CA GLY A 248 6.69 6.38 27.28
C GLY A 248 6.98 7.83 27.59
N PHE A 249 6.83 8.70 26.60
CA PHE A 249 7.04 10.15 26.79
C PHE A 249 6.06 10.98 25.98
N LEU A 250 5.71 12.17 26.51
CA LEU A 250 4.84 13.12 25.85
C LEU A 250 5.67 14.09 24.98
N VAL A 251 5.23 14.32 23.74
CA VAL A 251 5.85 15.29 22.84
C VAL A 251 4.83 16.32 22.40
N LYS A 252 5.17 17.60 22.55
CA LYS A 252 4.38 18.72 22.05
C LYS A 252 4.25 18.69 20.53
N THR A 253 3.03 18.84 20.05
CA THR A 253 2.68 19.01 18.63
C THR A 253 2.20 20.45 18.40
N ALA A 254 1.68 20.79 17.21
CA ALA A 254 1.19 22.14 16.94
C ALA A 254 0.06 22.57 17.91
N ASP A 255 -0.90 21.70 18.15
CA ASP A 255 -2.13 22.00 18.90
C ASP A 255 -2.12 21.47 20.35
N SER A 256 -1.59 20.26 20.56
CA SER A 256 -1.60 19.59 21.86
C SER A 256 -0.33 18.78 22.08
N TYR A 257 -0.43 17.50 22.41
CA TYR A 257 0.68 16.55 22.50
C TYR A 257 0.21 15.14 22.16
N VAL A 258 1.15 14.28 21.82
CA VAL A 258 0.97 12.83 21.67
C VAL A 258 1.86 12.09 22.66
N ARG A 259 1.53 10.84 22.99
CA ARG A 259 2.39 9.95 23.77
C ARG A 259 3.12 9.02 22.84
N VAL A 260 4.44 9.08 22.81
CA VAL A 260 5.29 8.08 22.15
C VAL A 260 5.37 6.87 23.09
N ILE A 261 4.97 5.70 22.58
CA ILE A 261 4.89 4.46 23.35
C ILE A 261 5.88 3.40 22.88
N ASP A 262 6.33 3.47 21.60
CA ASP A 262 7.35 2.60 21.05
C ASP A 262 8.31 3.39 20.17
N TRP A 263 9.63 3.27 20.44
CA TRP A 263 10.69 3.99 19.75
C TRP A 263 12.05 3.31 19.89
N ASP A 264 12.95 3.58 18.96
CA ASP A 264 14.36 3.18 18.99
C ASP A 264 15.25 4.42 19.02
N ALA A 265 16.19 4.47 19.96
CA ALA A 265 17.21 5.51 20.07
C ALA A 265 18.43 4.99 20.82
N ASP A 266 19.64 5.35 20.35
CA ASP A 266 20.90 4.95 20.96
C ASP A 266 21.27 5.79 22.19
N PHE A 267 20.39 6.69 22.63
CA PHE A 267 20.62 7.58 23.75
C PHE A 267 19.38 7.71 24.65
N LYS A 268 19.57 8.27 25.85
CA LYS A 268 18.45 8.51 26.79
C LYS A 268 17.79 9.86 26.53
N LEU A 269 16.53 9.83 26.18
CA LEU A 269 15.67 11.02 26.13
C LEU A 269 15.40 11.59 27.50
N LYS A 270 15.37 12.92 27.62
CA LYS A 270 15.08 13.67 28.84
C LYS A 270 13.94 14.65 28.61
N VAL A 271 13.22 14.97 29.68
CA VAL A 271 12.26 16.08 29.68
C VAL A 271 13.00 17.37 29.34
N GLY A 272 12.46 18.16 28.41
CA GLY A 272 13.08 19.36 27.89
C GLY A 272 13.90 19.17 26.60
N ASP A 273 14.20 17.93 26.18
CA ASP A 273 14.79 17.68 24.86
C ASP A 273 13.91 18.24 23.75
N ARG A 274 14.54 18.62 22.62
CA ARG A 274 13.87 19.17 21.43
C ARG A 274 14.07 18.21 20.27
N LEU A 275 12.95 17.70 19.77
CA LEU A 275 12.92 16.82 18.60
C LEU A 275 12.56 17.60 17.35
N THR A 276 13.27 17.37 16.23
CA THR A 276 13.08 18.06 14.95
C THR A 276 12.90 17.10 13.80
#